data_666a7f19753259ba2a040b0f2a3bc418
#
_entry.id   666a7f19753259ba2a040b0f2a3bc418
#
_cell.length_a   1.000
_cell.length_b   1.000
_cell.length_c   1.000
_cell.angle_alpha   90.00
_cell.angle_beta   90.00
_cell.angle_gamma   90.00
#
_symmetry.space_group_name_H-M   'P 1'
#
loop_
_entity.id
_entity.type
_entity.pdbx_description
1 polymer ?
#
loop_
_entity_poly.entity_id
_entity_poly.type
_entity_poly.pdbx_seq_one_letter_code
_entity_poly.pdbx_strand_id
1 'polypeptide(L)'
;MGNYSSELAFANSRSRLRMMALYQIAQSCNGIVVGTGNRVEDFGVGFFTKYGDGGVDISPIADLMKTEVWDLGRELGVNQAIIDAAPTDGLWADGRVDQDQLGGLSYAQLEVAMAHDEKNTKPNTDAEAMALYQYRKIRARNLHKMQPIPVFKK
;
A
#
# COMPACT_ATOMS: atom_id res chain seq x y z
N MET A 1 1.37 33.60 4.48
CA MET A 1 1.41 32.53 3.46
C MET A 1 1.58 31.19 4.17
N GLY A 2 0.76 30.19 3.85
CA GLY A 2 0.89 28.85 4.47
C GLY A 2 2.21 28.18 4.05
N ASN A 3 2.79 27.37 4.95
CA ASN A 3 3.95 26.56 4.61
C ASN A 3 3.47 25.30 3.85
N TYR A 4 3.72 25.25 2.54
CA TYR A 4 3.33 24.15 1.64
C TYR A 4 4.44 23.08 1.49
N SER A 5 5.44 23.06 2.38
CA SER A 5 6.66 22.23 2.30
C SER A 5 6.65 21.00 3.21
N SER A 6 5.53 20.27 3.32
CA SER A 6 5.55 19.01 4.07
C SER A 6 6.22 17.90 3.26
N GLU A 7 7.11 17.11 3.88
CA GLU A 7 7.80 15.97 3.24
C GLU A 7 6.80 14.94 2.68
N LEU A 8 5.72 14.67 3.41
CA LEU A 8 4.64 13.79 2.93
C LEU A 8 3.97 14.34 1.67
N ALA A 9 3.77 15.66 1.57
CA ALA A 9 3.22 16.26 0.37
C ALA A 9 4.16 16.10 -0.82
N PHE A 10 5.46 16.21 -0.63
CA PHE A 10 6.46 15.96 -1.67
C PHE A 10 6.52 14.48 -2.07
N ALA A 11 6.49 13.55 -1.11
CA ALA A 11 6.43 12.12 -1.39
C ALA A 11 5.20 11.78 -2.25
N ASN A 12 4.02 12.23 -1.85
CA ASN A 12 2.79 12.06 -2.63
C ASN A 12 2.85 12.71 -4.01
N SER A 13 3.53 13.85 -4.16
CA SER A 13 3.72 14.49 -5.46
C SER A 13 4.60 13.68 -6.38
N ARG A 14 5.69 13.08 -5.86
CA ARG A 14 6.56 12.15 -6.62
C ARG A 14 5.78 10.95 -7.14
N SER A 15 4.95 10.32 -6.28
CA SER A 15 4.09 9.19 -6.67
C SER A 15 3.13 9.58 -7.79
N ARG A 16 2.48 10.76 -7.71
CA ARG A 16 1.56 11.25 -8.76
C ARG A 16 2.27 11.60 -10.07
N LEU A 17 3.48 12.13 -10.01
CA LEU A 17 4.29 12.38 -11.21
C LEU A 17 4.66 11.07 -11.91
N ARG A 18 5.02 10.02 -11.15
CA ARG A 18 5.27 8.67 -11.71
C ARG A 18 4.01 8.13 -12.39
N MET A 19 2.85 8.21 -11.75
CA MET A 19 1.57 7.78 -12.32
C MET A 19 1.26 8.53 -13.61
N MET A 20 1.40 9.84 -13.63
CA MET A 20 1.17 10.66 -14.84
C MET A 20 2.07 10.23 -16.00
N ALA A 21 3.36 9.99 -15.74
CA ALA A 21 4.31 9.53 -16.76
C ALA A 21 3.96 8.13 -17.28
N LEU A 22 3.57 7.20 -16.41
CA LEU A 22 3.16 5.85 -16.79
C LEU A 22 1.91 5.87 -17.68
N TYR A 23 0.90 6.64 -17.33
CA TYR A 23 -0.31 6.78 -18.17
C TYR A 23 -0.02 7.42 -19.54
N GLN A 24 0.84 8.44 -19.58
CA GLN A 24 1.24 9.04 -20.85
C GLN A 24 1.93 8.02 -21.76
N ILE A 25 2.85 7.21 -21.22
CA ILE A 25 3.55 6.17 -21.97
C ILE A 25 2.57 5.08 -22.41
N ALA A 26 1.76 4.56 -21.49
CA ALA A 26 0.78 3.51 -21.77
C ALA A 26 -0.16 3.92 -22.89
N GLN A 27 -0.73 5.11 -22.82
CA GLN A 27 -1.63 5.62 -23.88
C GLN A 27 -0.92 5.80 -25.22
N SER A 28 0.35 6.23 -25.22
CA SER A 28 1.15 6.37 -26.46
C SER A 28 1.43 5.03 -27.15
N CYS A 29 1.42 3.93 -26.36
CA CYS A 29 1.68 2.56 -26.86
C CYS A 29 0.41 1.72 -26.98
N ASN A 30 -0.79 2.28 -26.84
CA ASN A 30 -2.06 1.55 -26.72
C ASN A 30 -2.04 0.50 -25.59
N GLY A 31 -1.32 0.79 -24.52
CA GLY A 31 -1.18 -0.05 -23.34
C GLY A 31 -2.04 0.41 -22.17
N ILE A 32 -1.95 -0.31 -21.07
CA ILE A 32 -2.60 -0.02 -19.79
C ILE A 32 -1.57 0.04 -18.67
N VAL A 33 -1.93 0.68 -17.57
CA VAL A 33 -1.09 0.73 -16.36
C VAL A 33 -1.49 -0.42 -15.42
N VAL A 34 -0.51 -1.27 -15.11
CA VAL A 34 -0.66 -2.42 -14.21
C VAL A 34 -0.22 -2.03 -12.81
N GLY A 35 -1.12 -2.15 -11.84
CA GLY A 35 -0.85 -1.90 -10.43
C GLY A 35 -0.08 -3.04 -9.77
N THR A 36 0.69 -2.69 -8.75
CA THR A 36 1.51 -3.60 -7.95
C THR A 36 1.09 -3.65 -6.48
N GLY A 37 -0.03 -3.02 -6.14
CA GLY A 37 -0.60 -3.02 -4.80
C GLY A 37 -1.13 -4.41 -4.43
N ASN A 38 -0.84 -4.85 -3.21
CA ASN A 38 -1.31 -6.11 -2.66
C ASN A 38 -2.45 -5.89 -1.65
N ARG A 39 -3.07 -6.98 -1.21
CA ARG A 39 -4.25 -6.95 -0.36
C ARG A 39 -4.02 -6.19 0.95
N VAL A 40 -2.93 -6.45 1.66
CA VAL A 40 -2.71 -5.85 2.98
C VAL A 40 -2.30 -4.38 2.90
N GLU A 41 -1.51 -4.00 1.90
CA GLU A 41 -1.08 -2.62 1.69
C GLU A 41 -2.24 -1.75 1.20
N ASP A 42 -2.80 -2.05 0.04
CA ASP A 42 -3.76 -1.17 -0.62
C ASP A 42 -5.16 -1.29 -0.02
N PHE A 43 -5.64 -2.50 0.16
CA PHE A 43 -7.02 -2.76 0.59
C PHE A 43 -7.17 -2.99 2.10
N GLY A 44 -6.09 -3.34 2.77
CA GLY A 44 -6.01 -3.42 4.23
C GLY A 44 -5.83 -2.05 4.86
N VAL A 45 -4.64 -1.51 4.82
CA VAL A 45 -4.28 -0.26 5.52
C VAL A 45 -4.33 1.01 4.65
N GLY A 46 -4.51 0.89 3.34
CA GLY A 46 -4.50 2.01 2.40
C GLY A 46 -3.13 2.68 2.30
N PHE A 47 -2.07 1.87 2.27
CA PHE A 47 -0.69 2.34 2.15
C PHE A 47 -0.32 2.60 0.70
N PHE A 48 -0.92 3.62 0.13
CA PHE A 48 -0.67 4.11 -1.22
C PHE A 48 -1.00 5.61 -1.32
N THR A 49 -0.52 6.27 -2.35
CA THR A 49 -0.93 7.63 -2.70
C THR A 49 -2.16 7.59 -3.60
N LYS A 50 -3.27 8.17 -3.14
CA LYS A 50 -4.47 8.32 -3.97
C LYS A 50 -4.13 9.12 -5.24
N TYR A 51 -4.42 8.52 -6.40
CA TYR A 51 -4.04 9.06 -7.72
C TYR A 51 -2.51 9.15 -7.94
N GLY A 52 -1.73 8.36 -7.21
CA GLY A 52 -0.33 8.08 -7.49
C GLY A 52 -0.20 6.62 -7.88
N ASP A 53 0.51 5.85 -7.07
CA ASP A 53 0.63 4.38 -7.23
C ASP A 53 -0.73 3.64 -7.14
N GLY A 54 -1.73 4.20 -6.47
CA GLY A 54 -3.11 3.72 -6.50
C GLY A 54 -3.90 4.08 -7.77
N GLY A 55 -3.32 4.84 -8.70
CA GLY A 55 -3.91 5.20 -10.00
C GLY A 55 -3.49 4.21 -11.08
N VAL A 56 -4.24 3.13 -11.28
CA VAL A 56 -3.93 2.04 -12.20
C VAL A 56 -5.18 1.54 -12.92
N ASP A 57 -5.01 0.84 -14.04
CA ASP A 57 -6.12 0.27 -14.82
C ASP A 57 -6.50 -1.12 -14.32
N ILE A 58 -5.53 -1.92 -13.89
CA ILE A 58 -5.74 -3.26 -13.32
C ILE A 58 -4.81 -3.50 -12.12
N SER A 59 -5.22 -4.37 -11.20
CA SER A 59 -4.46 -4.74 -10.01
C SER A 59 -4.38 -6.27 -9.86
N PRO A 60 -3.46 -6.96 -10.58
CA PRO A 60 -3.43 -8.43 -10.66
C PRO A 60 -3.15 -9.15 -9.35
N ILE A 61 -2.45 -8.50 -8.42
CA ILE A 61 -2.07 -9.07 -7.11
C ILE A 61 -2.86 -8.46 -5.93
N ALA A 62 -3.95 -7.76 -6.22
CA ALA A 62 -4.76 -7.06 -5.22
C ALA A 62 -5.38 -7.99 -4.15
N ASP A 63 -5.60 -9.26 -4.47
CA ASP A 63 -6.15 -10.25 -3.54
C ASP A 63 -5.09 -11.12 -2.85
N LEU A 64 -3.81 -10.92 -3.17
CA LEU A 64 -2.70 -11.62 -2.52
C LEU A 64 -2.19 -10.84 -1.32
N MET A 65 -1.93 -11.54 -0.20
CA MET A 65 -1.18 -11.00 0.92
C MET A 65 0.28 -10.75 0.52
N LYS A 66 0.99 -9.91 1.24
CA LYS A 66 2.42 -9.65 0.95
C LYS A 66 3.27 -10.91 1.04
N THR A 67 3.00 -11.76 2.02
CA THR A 67 3.69 -13.05 2.18
C THR A 67 3.42 -13.97 0.99
N GLU A 68 2.21 -14.01 0.47
CA GLU A 68 1.84 -14.79 -0.72
C GLU A 68 2.51 -14.23 -2.00
N VAL A 69 2.68 -12.91 -2.10
CA VAL A 69 3.44 -12.29 -3.21
C VAL A 69 4.90 -12.75 -3.21
N TRP A 70 5.53 -12.83 -2.04
CA TRP A 70 6.90 -13.36 -1.93
C TRP A 70 6.98 -14.85 -2.30
N ASP A 71 6.00 -15.66 -1.86
CA ASP A 71 5.95 -17.09 -2.19
C ASP A 71 5.76 -17.29 -3.69
N LEU A 72 4.82 -16.56 -4.30
CA LEU A 72 4.62 -16.56 -5.74
C LEU A 72 5.89 -16.12 -6.50
N GLY A 73 6.58 -15.10 -6.01
CA GLY A 73 7.84 -14.65 -6.58
C GLY A 73 8.91 -15.74 -6.58
N ARG A 74 9.03 -16.53 -5.51
CA ARG A 74 9.94 -17.69 -5.43
C ARG A 74 9.58 -18.76 -6.45
N GLU A 75 8.31 -19.11 -6.55
CA GLU A 75 7.81 -20.10 -7.51
C GLU A 75 8.04 -19.68 -8.97
N LEU A 76 7.94 -18.38 -9.25
CA LEU A 76 8.21 -17.83 -10.58
C LEU A 76 9.69 -17.62 -10.88
N GLY A 77 10.58 -17.96 -9.94
CA GLY A 77 12.04 -17.83 -10.12
C GLY A 77 12.53 -16.37 -10.13
N VAL A 78 11.83 -15.47 -9.44
CA VAL A 78 12.31 -14.10 -9.24
C VAL A 78 13.64 -14.13 -8.49
N ASN A 79 14.58 -13.28 -8.91
CA ASN A 79 15.91 -13.22 -8.31
C ASN A 79 15.83 -13.05 -6.79
N GLN A 80 16.57 -13.89 -6.06
CA GLN A 80 16.57 -13.91 -4.59
C GLN A 80 16.90 -12.54 -3.98
N ALA A 81 17.78 -11.76 -4.59
CA ALA A 81 18.11 -10.42 -4.12
C ALA A 81 16.89 -9.46 -4.14
N ILE A 82 15.91 -9.70 -5.04
CA ILE A 82 14.66 -8.92 -5.08
C ILE A 82 13.70 -9.40 -3.99
N ILE A 83 13.61 -10.72 -3.78
CA ILE A 83 12.77 -11.33 -2.74
C ILE A 83 13.22 -10.87 -1.34
N ASP A 84 14.52 -10.80 -1.10
CA ASP A 84 15.12 -10.47 0.20
C ASP A 84 15.23 -8.94 0.44
N ALA A 85 15.00 -8.13 -0.59
CA ALA A 85 15.06 -6.69 -0.46
C ALA A 85 14.00 -6.16 0.52
N ALA A 86 14.41 -5.30 1.44
CA ALA A 86 13.47 -4.63 2.33
C ALA A 86 12.48 -3.77 1.52
N PRO A 87 11.16 -3.95 1.70
CA PRO A 87 10.17 -3.15 0.98
C PRO A 87 10.32 -1.66 1.26
N THR A 88 10.31 -0.88 0.19
CA THR A 88 10.36 0.59 0.26
C THR A 88 9.62 1.20 -0.93
N ASP A 89 8.89 2.30 -0.71
CA ASP A 89 8.23 3.07 -1.75
C ASP A 89 9.21 3.95 -2.57
N GLY A 90 10.43 4.16 -2.05
CA GLY A 90 11.45 4.99 -2.69
C GLY A 90 11.03 6.45 -2.88
N LEU A 91 10.14 6.96 -2.03
CA LEU A 91 9.62 8.33 -2.10
C LEU A 91 10.33 9.29 -1.12
N TRP A 92 11.15 8.77 -0.21
CA TRP A 92 11.78 9.51 0.87
C TRP A 92 13.30 9.61 0.68
N ALA A 93 13.89 10.70 1.13
CA ALA A 93 15.32 10.92 1.01
C ALA A 93 16.15 10.27 2.14
N ASP A 94 15.52 9.88 3.24
CA ASP A 94 16.15 9.32 4.43
C ASP A 94 16.30 7.78 4.40
N GLY A 95 15.86 7.13 3.33
CA GLY A 95 16.00 5.68 3.15
C GLY A 95 15.09 4.82 4.03
N ARG A 96 14.03 5.41 4.64
CA ARG A 96 13.06 4.65 5.43
C ARG A 96 12.41 3.54 4.62
N VAL A 97 12.09 2.44 5.31
CA VAL A 97 11.38 1.29 4.75
C VAL A 97 9.89 1.36 5.09
N ASP A 98 9.10 0.53 4.41
CA ASP A 98 7.64 0.52 4.60
C ASP A 98 7.23 0.20 6.03
N GLN A 99 7.96 -0.68 6.72
CA GLN A 99 7.71 -1.02 8.12
C GLN A 99 7.72 0.21 9.04
N ASP A 100 8.63 1.17 8.81
CA ASP A 100 8.69 2.41 9.59
C ASP A 100 7.41 3.24 9.41
N GLN A 101 6.86 3.23 8.20
CA GLN A 101 5.65 3.97 7.86
C GLN A 101 4.37 3.25 8.31
N LEU A 102 4.44 1.93 8.47
CA LEU A 102 3.36 1.05 8.94
C LEU A 102 3.30 0.91 10.47
N GLY A 103 3.93 1.85 11.20
CA GLY A 103 3.90 1.88 12.66
C GLY A 103 4.74 0.80 13.33
N GLY A 104 5.78 0.34 12.66
CA GLY A 104 6.71 -0.68 13.14
C GLY A 104 6.20 -2.12 12.97
N LEU A 105 5.00 -2.33 12.40
CA LEU A 105 4.44 -3.66 12.19
C LEU A 105 5.10 -4.35 10.99
N SER A 106 5.44 -5.61 11.15
CA SER A 106 5.79 -6.48 10.02
C SER A 106 4.56 -6.82 9.18
N TYR A 107 4.78 -7.24 7.94
CA TYR A 107 3.67 -7.68 7.07
C TYR A 107 2.89 -8.85 7.67
N ALA A 108 3.55 -9.84 8.26
CA ALA A 108 2.88 -10.95 8.94
C ALA A 108 1.97 -10.47 10.08
N GLN A 109 2.39 -9.48 10.86
CA GLN A 109 1.55 -8.87 11.90
C GLN A 109 0.35 -8.11 11.33
N LEU A 110 0.56 -7.39 10.22
CA LEU A 110 -0.53 -6.69 9.52
C LEU A 110 -1.56 -7.67 8.95
N GLU A 111 -1.12 -8.77 8.38
CA GLU A 111 -1.99 -9.82 7.82
C GLU A 111 -2.83 -10.51 8.90
N VAL A 112 -2.22 -10.85 10.05
CA VAL A 112 -2.95 -11.38 11.21
C VAL A 112 -3.96 -10.36 11.73
N ALA A 113 -3.57 -9.09 11.84
CA ALA A 113 -4.46 -8.01 12.28
C ALA A 113 -5.63 -7.80 11.32
N MET A 114 -5.37 -7.84 10.01
CA MET A 114 -6.40 -7.75 8.96
C MET A 114 -7.39 -8.92 9.08
N ALA A 115 -6.90 -10.14 9.28
CA ALA A 115 -7.74 -11.31 9.44
C ALA A 115 -8.66 -11.21 10.68
N HIS A 116 -8.15 -10.68 11.79
CA HIS A 116 -8.98 -10.41 12.98
C HIS A 116 -10.03 -9.33 12.72
N ASP A 117 -9.67 -8.27 11.99
CA ASP A 117 -10.60 -7.18 11.66
C ASP A 117 -11.73 -7.65 10.73
N GLU A 118 -11.39 -8.36 9.66
CA GLU A 118 -12.35 -8.88 8.67
C GLU A 118 -13.32 -9.91 9.27
N LYS A 119 -12.80 -10.84 10.10
CA LYS A 119 -13.60 -11.90 10.72
C LYS A 119 -14.26 -11.48 12.02
N ASN A 120 -14.01 -10.26 12.47
CA ASN A 120 -14.48 -9.75 13.77
C ASN A 120 -14.13 -10.71 14.93
N THR A 121 -12.93 -11.28 14.92
CA THR A 121 -12.43 -12.18 15.95
C THR A 121 -11.60 -11.44 16.99
N LYS A 122 -11.51 -12.02 18.19
CA LYS A 122 -10.65 -11.47 19.24
C LYS A 122 -9.21 -11.91 19.02
N PRO A 123 -8.22 -11.02 19.23
CA PRO A 123 -6.81 -11.38 19.29
C PRO A 123 -6.53 -12.42 20.37
N ASN A 124 -5.59 -13.32 20.13
CA ASN A 124 -5.23 -14.38 21.07
C ASN A 124 -4.14 -13.96 22.05
N THR A 125 -3.39 -12.90 21.71
CA THR A 125 -2.26 -12.39 22.51
C THR A 125 -2.30 -10.86 22.58
N ASP A 126 -1.61 -10.29 23.57
CA ASP A 126 -1.45 -8.83 23.69
C ASP A 126 -0.73 -8.23 22.46
N ALA A 127 0.21 -8.97 21.88
CA ALA A 127 0.90 -8.56 20.66
C ALA A 127 -0.05 -8.45 19.46
N GLU A 128 -0.94 -9.43 19.26
CA GLU A 128 -1.99 -9.38 18.22
C GLU A 128 -3.00 -8.24 18.49
N ALA A 129 -3.36 -8.02 19.76
CA ALA A 129 -4.25 -6.93 20.13
C ALA A 129 -3.63 -5.56 19.81
N MET A 130 -2.35 -5.38 20.08
CA MET A 130 -1.62 -4.17 19.73
C MET A 130 -1.52 -3.99 18.21
N ALA A 131 -1.21 -5.06 17.48
CA ALA A 131 -1.16 -5.04 16.01
C ALA A 131 -2.52 -4.67 15.41
N LEU A 132 -3.62 -5.25 15.90
CA LEU A 132 -4.98 -4.93 15.47
C LEU A 132 -5.34 -3.46 15.75
N TYR A 133 -4.97 -2.95 16.91
CA TYR A 133 -5.18 -1.54 17.25
C TYR A 133 -4.44 -0.61 16.26
N GLN A 134 -3.16 -0.87 15.97
CA GLN A 134 -2.37 -0.08 15.03
C GLN A 134 -2.91 -0.21 13.60
N TYR A 135 -3.24 -1.41 13.16
CA TYR A 135 -3.87 -1.67 11.86
C TYR A 135 -5.13 -0.80 11.69
N ARG A 136 -6.06 -0.85 12.64
CA ARG A 136 -7.31 -0.07 12.60
C ARG A 136 -7.04 1.43 12.57
N LYS A 137 -6.05 1.89 13.33
CA LYS A 137 -5.65 3.30 13.37
C LYS A 137 -5.12 3.78 12.01
N ILE A 138 -4.29 2.98 11.34
CA ILE A 138 -3.76 3.31 10.01
C ILE A 138 -4.90 3.26 8.99
N ARG A 139 -5.68 2.18 8.97
CA ARG A 139 -6.83 2.00 8.08
C ARG A 139 -7.83 3.16 8.16
N ALA A 140 -8.20 3.56 9.37
CA ALA A 140 -9.17 4.64 9.58
C ALA A 140 -8.74 5.97 8.94
N ARG A 141 -7.44 6.33 9.04
CA ARG A 141 -6.90 7.53 8.41
C ARG A 141 -6.90 7.47 6.89
N ASN A 142 -6.77 6.27 6.34
CA ASN A 142 -6.61 6.02 4.91
C ASN A 142 -7.91 5.57 4.22
N LEU A 143 -8.98 5.33 4.97
CA LEU A 143 -10.23 4.73 4.46
C LEU A 143 -10.78 5.48 3.23
N HIS A 144 -10.67 6.81 3.22
CA HIS A 144 -11.10 7.65 2.10
C HIS A 144 -10.39 7.37 0.76
N LYS A 145 -9.23 6.70 0.80
CA LYS A 145 -8.51 6.29 -0.42
C LYS A 145 -9.10 5.03 -1.04
N MET A 146 -9.62 4.13 -0.20
CA MET A 146 -10.14 2.82 -0.56
C MET A 146 -11.64 2.82 -0.88
N GLN A 147 -12.32 3.92 -0.61
CA GLN A 147 -13.75 4.09 -0.87
C GLN A 147 -14.00 4.85 -2.17
N PRO A 148 -15.14 4.60 -2.83
CA PRO A 148 -15.58 5.43 -3.94
C PRO A 148 -15.62 6.91 -3.56
N ILE A 149 -15.40 7.77 -4.55
CA ILE A 149 -15.49 9.23 -4.35
C ILE A 149 -16.91 9.57 -3.91
N PRO A 150 -17.09 10.31 -2.78
CA PRO A 150 -18.41 10.75 -2.36
C PRO A 150 -19.06 11.65 -3.43
N VAL A 151 -20.27 11.33 -3.80
CA VAL A 151 -21.05 12.09 -4.78
C VAL A 151 -22.27 12.67 -4.08
N PHE A 152 -22.46 13.97 -4.23
CA PHE A 152 -23.68 14.63 -3.76
C PHE A 152 -24.90 14.12 -4.57
N LYS A 153 -25.94 13.70 -3.88
CA LYS A 153 -27.22 13.33 -4.47
C LYS A 153 -28.24 14.41 -4.14
N LYS A 154 -29.00 14.87 -5.15
CA LYS A 154 -30.13 15.77 -4.98
C LYS A 154 -31.29 15.07 -4.31
#